data_480d180c6d912ea2a6f0976b49383e03
#
_entry.id   480d180c6d912ea2a6f0976b49383e03
#
_cell.length_a   1.000
_cell.length_b   1.000
_cell.length_c   1.000
_cell.angle_alpha   90.00
_cell.angle_beta   90.00
_cell.angle_gamma   90.00
#
_symmetry.space_group_name_H-M   'P 1'
#
loop_
_entity.id
_entity.type
_entity.pdbx_description
1 polymer ?
#
loop_
_entity_poly.entity_id
_entity_poly.type
_entity_poly.pdbx_seq_one_letter_code
_entity_poly.pdbx_strand_id
1 'polypeptide(L)' 'IIFLEEVIQQKLRKEKELAFYEQELINLQVKLNFLKSEIKLTNLIINLVTAEKNLDIEKVPHELSVVEYLNQKINKE' A
#
# COMPACT_ATOMS: atom_id res chain seq x y z
N ILE A 1 -43.64 -28.41 -4.37
CA ILE A 1 -42.66 -28.67 -5.39
C ILE A 1 -42.19 -27.34 -6.02
N ILE A 2 -43.11 -26.48 -6.42
CA ILE A 2 -42.77 -25.15 -6.96
C ILE A 2 -42.03 -24.33 -5.92
N PHE A 3 -42.52 -24.36 -4.70
CA PHE A 3 -41.90 -23.64 -3.61
C PHE A 3 -40.46 -24.12 -3.36
N LEU A 4 -40.25 -25.42 -3.42
CA LEU A 4 -38.92 -25.99 -3.24
C LEU A 4 -37.97 -25.54 -4.34
N GLU A 5 -38.44 -25.51 -5.58
CA GLU A 5 -37.64 -25.05 -6.70
C GLU A 5 -37.22 -23.60 -6.52
N GLU A 6 -38.14 -22.75 -6.08
CA GLU A 6 -37.83 -21.36 -5.81
C GLU A 6 -36.78 -21.21 -4.71
N VAL A 7 -36.89 -21.99 -3.65
CA VAL A 7 -35.92 -21.95 -2.57
C VAL A 7 -34.54 -22.38 -3.07
N ILE A 8 -34.51 -23.44 -3.88
CA ILE A 8 -33.25 -23.89 -4.47
C ILE A 8 -32.63 -22.82 -5.36
N GLN A 9 -33.45 -22.16 -6.18
CA GLN A 9 -32.98 -21.08 -7.02
C GLN A 9 -32.43 -19.92 -6.22
N GLN A 10 -33.07 -19.56 -5.14
CA GLN A 10 -32.57 -18.53 -4.23
C GLN A 10 -31.25 -18.92 -3.60
N LYS A 11 -31.12 -20.17 -3.20
CA LYS A 11 -29.88 -20.67 -2.64
C LYS A 11 -28.74 -20.56 -3.63
N LEU A 12 -28.98 -20.95 -4.88
CA LEU A 12 -27.95 -20.88 -5.93
C LEU A 12 -27.51 -19.46 -6.18
N ARG A 13 -28.46 -18.52 -6.21
CA ARG A 13 -28.10 -17.10 -6.41
C ARG A 13 -27.27 -16.58 -5.25
N LYS A 14 -27.64 -16.95 -4.02
CA LYS A 14 -26.89 -16.52 -2.83
C LYS A 14 -25.51 -17.12 -2.80
N GLU A 15 -25.35 -18.34 -3.25
CA GLU A 15 -24.04 -18.97 -3.33
C GLU A 15 -23.13 -18.26 -4.34
N LYS A 16 -23.69 -17.86 -5.47
CA LYS A 16 -22.96 -17.09 -6.46
C LYS A 16 -22.55 -15.72 -5.92
N GLU A 17 -23.47 -15.09 -5.22
CA GLU A 17 -23.21 -13.79 -4.60
C GLU A 17 -22.12 -13.90 -3.55
N LEU A 18 -22.17 -14.95 -2.73
CA LEU A 18 -21.15 -15.21 -1.73
C LEU A 18 -19.77 -15.39 -2.39
N ALA A 19 -19.71 -16.19 -3.44
CA ALA A 19 -18.45 -16.42 -4.16
C ALA A 19 -17.89 -15.11 -4.71
N PHE A 20 -18.75 -14.26 -5.23
CA PHE A 20 -18.34 -12.97 -5.75
C PHE A 20 -17.72 -12.10 -4.64
N TYR A 21 -18.38 -12.02 -3.50
CA TYR A 21 -17.86 -11.20 -2.40
C TYR A 21 -16.61 -11.79 -1.77
N GLU A 22 -16.49 -13.10 -1.75
CA GLU A 22 -15.26 -13.74 -1.30
C GLU A 22 -14.09 -13.36 -2.19
N GLN A 23 -14.32 -13.32 -3.49
CA GLN A 23 -13.28 -12.89 -4.42
C GLN A 23 -12.94 -11.42 -4.25
N GLU A 24 -13.96 -10.58 -4.04
CA GLU A 24 -13.74 -9.16 -3.78
C GLU A 24 -12.94 -8.95 -2.51
N LEU A 25 -13.21 -9.75 -1.49
CA LEU A 25 -12.47 -9.67 -0.24
C LEU A 25 -10.99 -9.99 -0.44
N ILE A 26 -10.70 -11.02 -1.23
CA ILE A 26 -9.32 -11.38 -1.55
C ILE A 26 -8.64 -10.23 -2.29
N ASN A 27 -9.33 -9.63 -3.25
CA ASN A 27 -8.79 -8.51 -4.01
C ASN A 27 -8.48 -7.32 -3.12
N LEU A 28 -9.39 -7.02 -2.19
CA LEU A 28 -9.18 -5.93 -1.24
C LEU A 28 -8.02 -6.22 -0.30
N GLN A 29 -7.86 -7.46 0.09
CA GLN A 29 -6.76 -7.85 0.96
C GLN A 29 -5.41 -7.66 0.28
N VAL A 30 -5.33 -7.99 -1.01
CA VAL A 30 -4.13 -7.76 -1.81
C VAL A 30 -3.81 -6.28 -1.87
N LYS A 31 -4.81 -5.45 -2.14
CA LYS A 31 -4.63 -3.99 -2.20
C LYS A 31 -4.20 -3.43 -0.85
N LEU A 32 -4.81 -3.92 0.20
CA LEU A 32 -4.48 -3.49 1.56
C LEU A 32 -3.02 -3.81 1.90
N ASN A 33 -2.58 -5.01 1.58
CA ASN A 33 -1.21 -5.43 1.83
C ASN A 33 -0.23 -4.58 1.02
N PHE A 34 -0.57 -4.27 -0.21
CA PHE A 34 0.26 -3.43 -1.06
C PHE A 34 0.41 -2.04 -0.45
N LEU A 35 -0.70 -1.44 -0.03
CA LEU A 35 -0.67 -0.11 0.60
C LEU A 35 0.13 -0.11 1.89
N LYS A 36 0.00 -1.14 2.70
CA LYS A 36 0.80 -1.27 3.92
C LYS A 36 2.28 -1.31 3.61
N SER A 37 2.67 -2.03 2.56
CA SER A 37 4.06 -2.09 2.13
C SER A 37 4.57 -0.74 1.66
N GLU A 38 3.74 -0.02 0.92
CA GLU A 38 4.11 1.32 0.46
C GLU A 38 4.30 2.29 1.61
N ILE A 39 3.43 2.21 2.61
CA ILE A 39 3.53 3.06 3.80
C ILE A 39 4.82 2.75 4.56
N LYS A 40 5.15 1.47 4.71
CA LYS A 40 6.40 1.08 5.37
C LYS A 40 7.61 1.64 4.64
N LEU A 41 7.62 1.53 3.33
CA LEU A 41 8.71 2.04 2.52
C LEU A 41 8.82 3.55 2.64
N THR A 42 7.69 4.25 2.58
CA THR A 42 7.65 5.70 2.71
C THR A 42 8.16 6.14 4.08
N ASN A 43 7.74 5.44 5.13
CA ASN A 43 8.22 5.75 6.48
C ASN A 43 9.71 5.53 6.61
N LEU A 44 10.23 4.47 5.98
CA LEU A 44 11.66 4.22 5.98
C LEU A 44 12.40 5.35 5.30
N ILE A 45 11.92 5.80 4.16
CA ILE A 45 12.54 6.92 3.43
C ILE A 45 12.52 8.19 4.28
N ILE A 46 11.39 8.48 4.92
CA ILE A 46 11.27 9.64 5.79
C ILE A 46 12.29 9.57 6.93
N ASN A 47 12.41 8.40 7.54
CA ASN A 47 13.35 8.22 8.65
C ASN A 47 14.80 8.39 8.20
N LEU A 48 15.13 7.85 7.04
CA LEU A 48 16.48 8.00 6.48
C LEU A 48 16.80 9.44 6.15
N VAL A 49 15.86 10.13 5.53
CA VAL A 49 16.03 11.54 5.18
C VAL A 49 16.21 12.38 6.44
N THR A 50 15.39 12.14 7.45
CA THR A 50 15.46 12.86 8.70
C THR A 50 16.79 12.60 9.42
N ALA A 51 17.22 11.35 9.46
CA ALA A 51 18.50 10.99 10.10
C ALA A 51 19.65 11.61 9.35
N GLU A 52 19.66 11.56 8.04
CA GLU A 52 20.71 12.15 7.22
C GLU A 52 20.80 13.66 7.44
N LYS A 53 19.66 14.31 7.49
CA LYS A 53 19.60 15.75 7.73
C LYS A 53 20.17 16.12 9.10
N ASN A 54 19.83 15.35 10.11
CA ASN A 54 20.34 15.57 11.46
C ASN A 54 21.84 15.36 11.53
N LEU A 55 22.34 14.33 10.89
CA LEU A 55 23.78 14.06 10.85
C LEU A 55 24.52 15.18 10.11
N ASP A 56 23.95 15.65 9.03
CA ASP A 56 24.54 16.69 8.23
C ASP A 56 24.71 17.97 9.03
N ILE A 57 23.70 18.32 9.83
CA ILE A 57 23.74 19.51 10.67
C ILE A 57 24.82 19.40 11.76
N GLU A 58 24.99 18.22 12.33
CA GLU A 58 25.87 18.03 13.46
C GLU A 58 27.34 17.83 13.09
N LYS A 59 27.57 17.06 12.03
CA LYS A 59 28.93 16.54 11.78
C LYS A 59 29.60 17.05 10.53
N VAL A 60 28.88 17.27 9.49
CA VAL A 60 29.49 17.54 8.18
C VAL A 60 28.79 18.66 7.46
N PRO A 61 28.99 19.88 7.90
CA PRO A 61 28.30 21.02 7.27
C PRO A 61 28.71 21.29 5.84
N HIS A 62 29.84 20.78 5.39
CA HIS A 62 30.34 21.06 4.06
C HIS A 62 30.07 19.97 3.04
N GLU A 63 29.71 18.81 3.49
CA GLU A 63 29.43 17.70 2.58
C GLU A 63 27.96 17.65 2.22
N LEU A 64 27.69 17.22 1.00
CA LEU A 64 26.32 17.04 0.57
C LEU A 64 25.70 15.83 1.28
N SER A 65 24.57 16.04 1.89
CA SER A 65 23.78 14.95 2.44
C SER A 65 23.10 14.18 1.32
N VAL A 66 22.60 13.02 1.64
CA VAL A 66 21.82 12.23 0.68
C VAL A 66 20.62 13.04 0.18
N VAL A 67 20.00 13.79 1.10
CA VAL A 67 18.84 14.62 0.76
C VAL A 67 19.22 15.67 -0.29
N GLU A 68 20.29 16.38 -0.07
CA GLU A 68 20.74 17.42 -0.99
C GLU A 68 21.12 16.83 -2.35
N TYR A 69 21.78 15.69 -2.32
CA TYR A 69 22.15 15.00 -3.55
C TYR A 69 20.93 14.63 -4.37
N LEU A 70 19.93 14.06 -3.73
CA LEU A 70 18.69 13.66 -4.39
C LEU A 70 17.95 14.87 -4.93
N ASN A 71 17.89 15.94 -4.16
CA ASN A 71 17.22 17.16 -4.60
C ASN A 71 17.90 17.77 -5.83
N GLN A 72 19.20 17.80 -5.85
CA GLN A 72 19.95 18.30 -7.00
C GLN A 72 19.69 17.46 -8.24
N LYS A 73 19.63 16.15 -8.06
CA LYS A 73 19.41 15.24 -9.16
C LYS A 73 18.01 15.40 -9.75
N ILE A 74 17.03 15.55 -8.88
CA ILE A 74 15.64 15.75 -9.30
C ILE A 74 15.50 17.08 -10.04
N ASN A 75 16.12 18.13 -9.53
CA ASN A 75 16.00 19.45 -10.12
C ASN A 75 16.68 19.56 -11.49
N LYS A 76 17.71 18.77 -11.72
CA LYS A 76 18.42 18.78 -12.99
C LYS A 76 17.74 17.98 -14.08
N GLU A 77 16.88 17.07 -13.70
CA GLU A 77 16.13 16.27 -14.64
C GLU A 77 14.82 16.91 -15.00
#